data_0c2b2d9518f84566989562ec084339fa
#
_entry.id   0c2b2d9518f84566989562ec084339fa
#
_cell.length_a   1.000
_cell.length_b   1.000
_cell.length_c   1.000
_cell.angle_alpha   90.00
_cell.angle_beta   90.00
_cell.angle_gamma   90.00
#
_symmetry.space_group_name_H-M   'P 1'
#
loop_
_entity.id
_entity.type
_entity.pdbx_description
1 polymer ?
#
loop_
_entity_poly.entity_id
_entity_poly.type
_entity_poly.pdbx_seq_one_letter_code
_entity_poly.pdbx_strand_id
1 'polypeptide(L)'
;LAFFRQWVYREQWLGMSQVKQIEYLRNMADIRDGLGFPMDVLNKTIYHPEQLFNTLNESFEAGSEKILLEAWSNEQKVILESFIEGKEFSCIVVRKEDGGAAALPPTEIVKGGELFDYRSKYMPGLSRKLTPINLDKHEDIRNIMNECVRLFEYLQFHTYARIDGFISPNGSIFLNDPNTTSGMLPSSFFFHQAAEIGLNPSQFLTFIIRVSRMERIKDAVRKNRAGVLYKQLKEQMQNQKHEAASKTKIAVLLGGYSFERHISVESGRNIFEKLASSEKYSPVPVFVMKDGDSHRLFQIPINLLLKDNADDIRDKILKNVHHPVIDEIKSNLLQMTDTYSGADTIFDAVEITYESLKENVAAAFIALHGRPGEDGEVQARLDRIGLPYNGCSAEASSVTINKFNTLQKLRDHGFSVTDQLLLSKDDFETDKSEFAKQVESKMAYPFIAKPVDDGCSSAVKIIKNQRQLLAFTELMFRSDNTFGKEQRLILDLDEKEEFPIKTEILFEKLIQQEGAKHFLEITGGFLTKEHSGEVEYEMFEPSEALASGEILSLQEKFLAGEGQNITPARYSKNPNEYSYIAEQVKHTLQK
;
A
#
# COMPACT_ATOMS: atom_id res chain seq x y z
N LEU A 1 11.35 -14.66 -22.84
CA LEU A 1 12.49 -14.74 -23.77
C LEU A 1 12.75 -13.46 -24.57
N ALA A 2 11.82 -12.50 -24.58
CA ALA A 2 12.00 -11.18 -25.22
C ALA A 2 12.83 -10.20 -24.37
N PHE A 3 13.17 -10.56 -23.13
CA PHE A 3 13.69 -9.64 -22.12
C PHE A 3 15.18 -9.26 -22.25
N PHE A 4 15.93 -9.95 -23.10
CA PHE A 4 17.37 -9.69 -23.20
C PHE A 4 17.74 -8.86 -24.39
N ARG A 5 16.94 -8.90 -25.46
CA ARG A 5 17.20 -8.22 -26.74
C ARG A 5 15.90 -7.84 -27.42
N GLN A 6 15.84 -6.60 -27.92
CA GLN A 6 14.72 -6.11 -28.71
C GLN A 6 15.18 -5.24 -29.87
N TRP A 7 14.62 -5.50 -31.05
CA TRP A 7 14.83 -4.68 -32.24
C TRP A 7 13.79 -3.57 -32.31
N VAL A 8 14.27 -2.35 -32.51
CA VAL A 8 13.45 -1.18 -32.87
C VAL A 8 13.68 -0.90 -34.35
N TYR A 9 12.59 -0.84 -35.09
CA TYR A 9 12.65 -0.60 -36.54
C TYR A 9 12.32 0.86 -36.84
N ARG A 10 13.06 1.45 -37.81
CA ARG A 10 12.93 2.84 -38.21
C ARG A 10 11.50 3.22 -38.61
N GLU A 11 10.87 2.41 -39.47
CA GLU A 11 9.50 2.67 -39.93
C GLU A 11 8.50 2.68 -38.76
N GLN A 12 8.65 1.74 -37.83
CA GLN A 12 7.82 1.69 -36.63
C GLN A 12 8.00 2.92 -35.77
N TRP A 13 9.26 3.30 -35.50
CA TRP A 13 9.58 4.44 -34.63
C TRP A 13 9.14 5.77 -35.23
N LEU A 14 9.48 6.04 -36.49
CA LEU A 14 9.10 7.28 -37.17
C LEU A 14 7.61 7.37 -37.50
N GLY A 15 6.92 6.24 -37.59
CA GLY A 15 5.47 6.17 -37.78
C GLY A 15 4.65 6.42 -36.51
N MET A 16 5.29 6.46 -35.32
CA MET A 16 4.64 6.77 -34.05
C MET A 16 4.52 8.27 -33.82
N SER A 17 3.40 8.71 -33.25
CA SER A 17 3.34 10.05 -32.64
C SER A 17 4.27 10.12 -31.44
N GLN A 18 4.69 11.33 -31.05
CA GLN A 18 5.56 11.54 -29.90
C GLN A 18 5.00 10.90 -28.60
N VAL A 19 3.69 10.94 -28.41
CA VAL A 19 3.02 10.30 -27.26
C VAL A 19 3.22 8.79 -27.29
N LYS A 20 3.05 8.15 -28.46
CA LYS A 20 3.28 6.70 -28.61
C LYS A 20 4.76 6.32 -28.48
N GLN A 21 5.67 7.17 -28.90
CA GLN A 21 7.10 6.96 -28.69
C GLN A 21 7.45 6.99 -27.18
N ILE A 22 6.88 7.93 -26.44
CA ILE A 22 7.06 8.02 -24.98
C ILE A 22 6.50 6.76 -24.29
N GLU A 23 5.31 6.30 -24.67
CA GLU A 23 4.71 5.07 -24.15
C GLU A 23 5.57 3.83 -24.48
N TYR A 24 6.06 3.75 -25.71
CA TYR A 24 7.00 2.69 -26.10
C TYR A 24 8.27 2.70 -25.25
N LEU A 25 8.83 3.87 -24.96
CA LEU A 25 9.99 4.00 -24.08
C LEU A 25 9.68 3.67 -22.63
N ARG A 26 8.49 3.98 -22.14
CA ARG A 26 8.03 3.55 -20.81
C ARG A 26 8.03 2.04 -20.68
N ASN A 27 7.50 1.34 -21.67
CA ASN A 27 7.49 -0.12 -21.70
C ASN A 27 8.92 -0.68 -21.76
N MET A 28 9.84 -0.04 -22.48
CA MET A 28 11.25 -0.42 -22.51
C MET A 28 11.98 -0.16 -21.18
N ALA A 29 11.61 0.90 -20.50
CA ALA A 29 12.18 1.29 -19.21
C ALA A 29 11.66 0.42 -18.05
N ASP A 30 10.51 -0.25 -18.24
CA ASP A 30 9.92 -1.08 -17.21
C ASP A 30 10.75 -2.36 -17.04
N ILE A 31 11.38 -2.51 -15.90
CA ILE A 31 12.16 -3.71 -15.55
C ILE A 31 11.31 -5.00 -15.51
N ARG A 32 9.98 -4.86 -15.43
CA ARG A 32 9.03 -5.98 -15.36
C ARG A 32 8.75 -6.57 -16.74
N ASP A 33 8.55 -5.72 -17.74
CA ASP A 33 8.08 -6.09 -19.08
C ASP A 33 9.05 -5.67 -20.20
N GLY A 34 10.07 -4.87 -19.87
CA GLY A 34 11.07 -4.35 -20.79
C GLY A 34 12.49 -4.81 -20.47
N LEU A 35 13.45 -4.11 -21.04
CA LEU A 35 14.87 -4.37 -20.80
C LEU A 35 15.38 -3.73 -19.51
N GLY A 36 14.65 -2.73 -18.98
CA GLY A 36 15.09 -1.90 -17.87
C GLY A 36 16.30 -1.02 -18.19
N PHE A 37 16.71 -0.19 -17.23
CA PHE A 37 17.95 0.57 -17.31
C PHE A 37 18.91 0.08 -16.22
N PRO A 38 20.24 0.07 -16.51
CA PRO A 38 20.89 0.41 -17.78
C PRO A 38 20.64 -0.62 -18.88
N MET A 39 20.75 -0.18 -20.17
CA MET A 39 20.69 -1.06 -21.33
C MET A 39 21.80 -0.69 -22.33
N ASP A 40 22.21 -1.64 -23.15
CA ASP A 40 23.20 -1.43 -24.19
C ASP A 40 22.54 -1.16 -25.55
N VAL A 41 22.95 -0.08 -26.20
CA VAL A 41 22.45 0.39 -27.49
C VAL A 41 23.62 0.89 -28.33
N LEU A 42 23.86 0.33 -29.50
CA LEU A 42 24.94 0.73 -30.38
C LEU A 42 26.31 0.80 -29.69
N ASN A 43 26.65 -0.18 -28.87
CA ASN A 43 27.88 -0.26 -28.06
C ASN A 43 28.04 0.86 -27.01
N LYS A 44 26.94 1.48 -26.59
CA LYS A 44 26.90 2.45 -25.49
C LYS A 44 25.91 2.00 -24.45
N THR A 45 26.27 2.12 -23.18
CA THR A 45 25.34 1.86 -22.08
C THR A 45 24.49 3.09 -21.82
N ILE A 46 23.18 2.94 -21.89
CA ILE A 46 22.16 3.97 -21.70
C ILE A 46 21.55 3.82 -20.32
N TYR A 47 21.51 4.89 -19.54
CA TYR A 47 21.05 4.87 -18.15
C TYR A 47 19.69 5.55 -17.94
N HIS A 48 19.17 6.27 -18.96
CA HIS A 48 17.98 7.08 -18.80
C HIS A 48 17.09 7.07 -20.06
N PRO A 49 15.74 7.06 -19.94
CA PRO A 49 14.83 7.08 -21.08
C PRO A 49 15.08 8.22 -22.08
N GLU A 50 15.45 9.41 -21.60
CA GLU A 50 15.76 10.56 -22.45
C GLU A 50 17.00 10.31 -23.34
N GLN A 51 18.03 9.66 -22.78
CA GLN A 51 19.21 9.27 -23.56
C GLN A 51 18.83 8.26 -24.65
N LEU A 52 17.95 7.31 -24.33
CA LEU A 52 17.45 6.34 -25.29
C LEU A 52 16.66 7.03 -26.40
N PHE A 53 15.75 7.95 -26.06
CA PHE A 53 14.97 8.73 -27.02
C PHE A 53 15.86 9.49 -28.01
N ASN A 54 16.86 10.21 -27.50
CA ASN A 54 17.81 10.97 -28.33
C ASN A 54 18.64 10.03 -29.20
N THR A 55 19.16 8.92 -28.66
CA THR A 55 19.96 7.95 -29.41
C THR A 55 19.15 7.30 -30.53
N LEU A 56 17.90 6.96 -30.32
CA LEU A 56 17.03 6.40 -31.36
C LEU A 56 16.75 7.42 -32.47
N ASN A 57 16.41 8.65 -32.12
CA ASN A 57 16.12 9.70 -33.09
C ASN A 57 17.35 10.02 -33.94
N GLU A 58 18.50 10.33 -33.33
CA GLU A 58 19.75 10.62 -34.02
C GLU A 58 20.17 9.50 -34.96
N SER A 59 20.05 8.25 -34.52
CA SER A 59 20.46 7.07 -35.31
C SER A 59 19.52 6.80 -36.48
N PHE A 60 18.20 6.97 -36.29
CA PHE A 60 17.24 6.81 -37.37
C PHE A 60 17.27 7.97 -38.39
N GLU A 61 17.54 9.18 -37.93
CA GLU A 61 17.82 10.34 -38.83
C GLU A 61 19.08 10.13 -39.63
N ALA A 62 20.13 9.54 -39.03
CA ALA A 62 21.38 9.19 -39.72
C ALA A 62 21.24 8.00 -40.69
N GLY A 63 20.06 7.38 -40.81
CA GLY A 63 19.75 6.36 -41.81
C GLY A 63 19.82 4.91 -41.32
N SER A 64 19.94 4.64 -40.02
CA SER A 64 19.84 3.28 -39.49
C SER A 64 18.46 2.71 -39.79
N GLU A 65 18.38 1.47 -40.28
CA GLU A 65 17.11 0.81 -40.55
C GLU A 65 16.50 0.16 -39.31
N LYS A 66 17.36 -0.35 -38.44
CA LYS A 66 16.98 -0.98 -37.16
C LYS A 66 18.08 -0.82 -36.13
N ILE A 67 17.69 -0.79 -34.86
CA ILE A 67 18.59 -0.69 -33.71
C ILE A 67 18.28 -1.82 -32.74
N LEU A 68 19.32 -2.50 -32.25
CA LEU A 68 19.21 -3.51 -31.22
C LEU A 68 19.36 -2.86 -29.85
N LEU A 69 18.38 -3.10 -28.99
CA LEU A 69 18.45 -2.81 -27.56
C LEU A 69 18.78 -4.10 -26.82
N GLU A 70 19.72 -4.07 -25.90
CA GLU A 70 20.15 -5.24 -25.13
C GLU A 70 20.13 -4.91 -23.63
N ALA A 71 19.69 -5.85 -22.80
CA ALA A 71 19.81 -5.70 -21.35
C ALA A 71 21.30 -5.63 -20.97
N TRP A 72 21.66 -4.74 -20.06
CA TRP A 72 23.05 -4.51 -19.62
C TRP A 72 23.73 -5.78 -19.11
N SER A 73 22.99 -6.61 -18.37
CA SER A 73 23.49 -7.90 -17.83
C SER A 73 23.48 -9.05 -18.85
N ASN A 74 23.19 -8.78 -20.10
CA ASN A 74 23.14 -9.69 -21.26
C ASN A 74 23.34 -11.19 -20.93
N GLU A 75 22.31 -11.80 -20.33
CA GLU A 75 22.29 -13.23 -20.01
C GLU A 75 22.39 -14.05 -21.30
N GLN A 76 23.39 -14.91 -21.37
CA GLN A 76 23.62 -15.76 -22.55
C GLN A 76 22.98 -17.13 -22.43
N LYS A 77 22.39 -17.44 -21.27
CA LYS A 77 21.79 -18.74 -20.96
C LYS A 77 20.39 -18.55 -20.40
N VAL A 78 19.51 -19.45 -20.74
CA VAL A 78 18.18 -19.56 -20.15
C VAL A 78 17.99 -20.94 -19.54
N ILE A 79 17.31 -21.00 -18.42
CA ILE A 79 16.93 -22.24 -17.77
C ILE A 79 15.55 -22.62 -18.30
N LEU A 80 15.42 -23.87 -18.76
CA LEU A 80 14.14 -24.48 -19.09
C LEU A 80 13.87 -25.56 -18.06
N GLU A 81 12.75 -25.42 -17.37
CA GLU A 81 12.33 -26.32 -16.29
C GLU A 81 10.98 -26.94 -16.61
N SER A 82 10.73 -28.13 -16.07
CA SER A 82 9.42 -28.77 -16.16
C SER A 82 8.39 -27.95 -15.39
N PHE A 83 7.22 -27.76 -15.96
CA PHE A 83 6.12 -27.14 -15.24
C PHE A 83 5.61 -28.08 -14.14
N ILE A 84 5.55 -27.60 -12.91
CA ILE A 84 5.06 -28.36 -11.76
C ILE A 84 3.62 -27.94 -11.47
N GLU A 85 2.68 -28.88 -11.65
CA GLU A 85 1.30 -28.68 -11.23
C GLU A 85 1.20 -28.84 -9.70
N GLY A 86 0.68 -27.84 -9.03
CA GLY A 86 0.55 -27.85 -7.56
C GLY A 86 0.41 -26.47 -6.95
N LYS A 87 0.48 -26.45 -5.63
CA LYS A 87 0.48 -25.20 -4.87
C LYS A 87 1.89 -24.70 -4.66
N GLU A 88 2.09 -23.42 -4.95
CA GLU A 88 3.37 -22.74 -4.73
C GLU A 88 3.44 -22.27 -3.27
N PHE A 89 4.57 -22.48 -2.62
CA PHE A 89 4.82 -22.03 -1.26
C PHE A 89 6.16 -21.30 -1.12
N SER A 90 6.22 -20.47 -0.08
CA SER A 90 7.46 -19.88 0.41
C SER A 90 7.60 -20.19 1.90
N CYS A 91 8.78 -20.63 2.33
CA CYS A 91 9.07 -21.01 3.72
C CYS A 91 10.36 -20.33 4.19
N ILE A 92 10.28 -19.60 5.30
CA ILE A 92 11.46 -19.04 5.97
C ILE A 92 11.99 -20.07 6.97
N VAL A 93 13.28 -20.36 6.86
CA VAL A 93 14.01 -21.17 7.83
C VAL A 93 15.02 -20.29 8.54
N VAL A 94 15.09 -20.41 9.85
CA VAL A 94 16.00 -19.63 10.70
C VAL A 94 16.91 -20.54 11.50
N ARG A 95 18.15 -20.08 11.79
CA ARG A 95 19.04 -20.69 12.77
C ARG A 95 18.59 -20.25 14.16
N LYS A 96 18.37 -21.19 15.07
CA LYS A 96 18.09 -20.89 16.48
C LYS A 96 19.37 -20.56 17.26
N GLU A 97 19.22 -19.95 18.43
CA GLU A 97 20.38 -19.64 19.31
C GLU A 97 21.08 -20.90 19.84
N ASP A 98 20.37 -22.02 19.97
CA ASP A 98 20.92 -23.32 20.36
C ASP A 98 21.73 -23.99 19.24
N GLY A 99 21.72 -23.42 18.05
CA GLY A 99 22.42 -23.91 16.85
C GLY A 99 21.58 -24.81 15.94
N GLY A 100 20.39 -25.21 16.35
CA GLY A 100 19.44 -25.91 15.47
C GLY A 100 18.77 -25.00 14.45
N ALA A 101 18.14 -25.57 13.44
CA ALA A 101 17.30 -24.82 12.49
C ALA A 101 15.82 -25.02 12.79
N ALA A 102 15.01 -24.02 12.45
CA ALA A 102 13.56 -24.09 12.53
C ALA A 102 12.91 -23.43 11.34
N ALA A 103 11.89 -24.08 10.76
CA ALA A 103 11.05 -23.51 9.74
C ALA A 103 9.89 -22.72 10.38
N LEU A 104 9.62 -21.54 9.85
CA LEU A 104 8.40 -20.78 10.13
C LEU A 104 7.23 -21.33 9.29
N PRO A 105 5.97 -20.96 9.62
CA PRO A 105 4.83 -21.48 8.89
C PRO A 105 4.91 -21.17 7.38
N PRO A 106 4.90 -22.16 6.48
CA PRO A 106 4.99 -21.91 5.05
C PRO A 106 3.75 -21.18 4.55
N THR A 107 3.95 -20.23 3.65
CA THR A 107 2.90 -19.41 3.06
C THR A 107 2.59 -19.85 1.65
N GLU A 108 1.31 -20.09 1.33
CA GLU A 108 0.82 -20.32 -0.03
C GLU A 108 0.75 -19.01 -0.81
N ILE A 109 1.19 -19.06 -2.06
CA ILE A 109 1.08 -17.97 -3.02
C ILE A 109 -0.11 -18.26 -3.92
N VAL A 110 -1.25 -17.61 -3.66
CA VAL A 110 -2.45 -17.77 -4.47
C VAL A 110 -2.38 -16.80 -5.64
N LYS A 111 -2.31 -17.36 -6.85
CA LYS A 111 -2.16 -16.59 -8.10
C LYS A 111 -3.49 -15.97 -8.52
N GLY A 112 -3.44 -14.69 -8.89
CA GLY A 112 -4.57 -14.02 -9.56
C GLY A 112 -4.63 -14.27 -11.08
N GLY A 113 -3.66 -15.04 -11.65
CA GLY A 113 -3.51 -15.36 -13.06
C GLY A 113 -2.60 -16.58 -13.26
N GLU A 114 -2.28 -16.92 -14.51
CA GLU A 114 -1.49 -18.12 -14.85
C GLU A 114 -0.04 -18.08 -14.34
N LEU A 115 0.57 -16.91 -14.23
CA LEU A 115 1.94 -16.71 -13.76
C LEU A 115 2.01 -15.72 -12.61
N PHE A 116 2.87 -16.00 -11.63
CA PHE A 116 3.19 -15.10 -10.52
C PHE A 116 4.29 -14.13 -10.96
N ASP A 117 3.90 -13.06 -11.62
CA ASP A 117 4.80 -12.02 -12.12
C ASP A 117 5.28 -11.06 -11.03
N TYR A 118 6.16 -10.13 -11.41
CA TYR A 118 6.69 -9.10 -10.52
C TYR A 118 5.59 -8.22 -9.91
N ARG A 119 4.57 -7.89 -10.71
CA ARG A 119 3.44 -7.05 -10.29
C ARG A 119 2.61 -7.73 -9.20
N SER A 120 2.31 -9.01 -9.39
CA SER A 120 1.60 -9.85 -8.40
C SER A 120 2.40 -10.05 -7.11
N LYS A 121 3.75 -10.02 -7.17
CA LYS A 121 4.63 -10.21 -6.01
C LYS A 121 4.63 -9.01 -5.04
N TYR A 122 4.58 -7.80 -5.59
CA TYR A 122 4.89 -6.59 -4.82
C TYR A 122 3.73 -5.60 -4.68
N MET A 123 2.62 -5.80 -5.40
CA MET A 123 1.48 -4.89 -5.33
C MET A 123 0.43 -5.38 -4.32
N PRO A 124 0.00 -4.54 -3.37
CA PRO A 124 -1.06 -4.88 -2.41
C PRO A 124 -2.36 -5.26 -3.12
N GLY A 125 -2.96 -6.38 -2.69
CA GLY A 125 -4.28 -6.82 -3.17
C GLY A 125 -4.29 -7.59 -4.51
N LEU A 126 -3.18 -7.72 -5.24
CA LEU A 126 -3.14 -8.49 -6.50
C LEU A 126 -2.86 -9.97 -6.30
N SER A 127 -2.14 -10.37 -5.24
CA SER A 127 -1.96 -11.76 -4.84
C SER A 127 -2.42 -11.95 -3.41
N ARG A 128 -3.00 -13.10 -3.12
CA ARG A 128 -3.40 -13.47 -1.76
C ARG A 128 -2.38 -14.43 -1.17
N LYS A 129 -1.89 -14.10 0.02
CA LYS A 129 -0.95 -14.91 0.80
C LYS A 129 -1.70 -15.63 1.90
N LEU A 130 -1.64 -16.96 1.91
CA LEU A 130 -2.28 -17.77 2.97
C LEU A 130 -1.20 -18.39 3.86
N THR A 131 -1.14 -17.98 5.12
CA THR A 131 -0.25 -18.53 6.14
C THR A 131 -1.10 -19.16 7.24
N PRO A 132 -0.92 -20.47 7.53
CA PRO A 132 -0.10 -21.41 6.77
C PRO A 132 -0.71 -21.73 5.40
N ILE A 133 0.06 -22.37 4.52
CA ILE A 133 -0.44 -22.92 3.26
C ILE A 133 -1.69 -23.77 3.50
N ASN A 134 -2.73 -23.57 2.70
CA ASN A 134 -3.99 -24.29 2.82
C ASN A 134 -3.90 -25.68 2.19
N LEU A 135 -3.66 -26.69 2.99
CA LEU A 135 -3.59 -28.10 2.58
C LEU A 135 -4.58 -28.93 3.41
N ASP A 136 -5.18 -29.97 2.78
CA ASP A 136 -6.13 -30.85 3.43
C ASP A 136 -5.49 -31.66 4.57
N LYS A 137 -4.20 -32.00 4.42
CA LYS A 137 -3.43 -32.76 5.41
C LYS A 137 -2.42 -31.87 6.11
N HIS A 138 -2.55 -31.69 7.41
CA HIS A 138 -1.58 -30.98 8.24
C HIS A 138 -0.18 -31.61 8.20
N GLU A 139 -0.09 -32.90 7.94
CA GLU A 139 1.18 -33.61 7.78
C GLU A 139 1.98 -33.10 6.58
N ASP A 140 1.33 -32.74 5.49
CA ASP A 140 2.00 -32.19 4.31
C ASP A 140 2.64 -30.85 4.62
N ILE A 141 2.05 -30.03 5.50
CA ILE A 141 2.68 -28.78 5.97
C ILE A 141 3.95 -29.08 6.77
N ARG A 142 3.92 -30.07 7.65
CA ARG A 142 5.11 -30.50 8.41
C ARG A 142 6.19 -31.03 7.50
N ASN A 143 5.82 -31.81 6.48
CA ASN A 143 6.74 -32.35 5.50
C ASN A 143 7.44 -31.23 4.70
N ILE A 144 6.71 -30.18 4.28
CA ILE A 144 7.31 -28.97 3.66
C ILE A 144 8.35 -28.36 4.61
N MET A 145 7.98 -28.14 5.87
CA MET A 145 8.88 -27.55 6.87
C MET A 145 10.13 -28.39 7.07
N ASN A 146 9.98 -29.70 7.20
CA ASN A 146 11.08 -30.63 7.38
C ASN A 146 12.05 -30.65 6.18
N GLU A 147 11.51 -30.65 4.95
CA GLU A 147 12.32 -30.60 3.73
C GLU A 147 13.08 -29.27 3.61
N CYS A 148 12.43 -28.15 3.97
CA CYS A 148 13.08 -26.84 4.00
C CYS A 148 14.22 -26.80 5.04
N VAL A 149 14.01 -27.35 6.25
CA VAL A 149 15.04 -27.45 7.28
C VAL A 149 16.18 -28.37 6.78
N ARG A 150 15.85 -29.51 6.18
CA ARG A 150 16.86 -30.43 5.61
C ARG A 150 17.73 -29.75 4.55
N LEU A 151 17.13 -28.97 3.64
CA LEU A 151 17.88 -28.20 2.64
C LEU A 151 18.74 -27.12 3.27
N PHE A 152 18.19 -26.38 4.26
CA PHE A 152 18.90 -25.33 5.00
C PHE A 152 20.18 -25.87 5.67
N GLU A 153 20.10 -27.05 6.32
CA GLU A 153 21.23 -27.71 6.95
C GLU A 153 22.22 -28.28 5.91
N TYR A 154 21.70 -28.87 4.84
CA TYR A 154 22.55 -29.44 3.76
C TYR A 154 23.38 -28.36 3.07
N LEU A 155 22.81 -27.19 2.81
CA LEU A 155 23.51 -26.04 2.22
C LEU A 155 24.30 -25.22 3.24
N GLN A 156 24.29 -25.63 4.52
CA GLN A 156 25.01 -24.97 5.61
C GLN A 156 24.67 -23.48 5.74
N PHE A 157 23.40 -23.11 5.59
CA PHE A 157 22.96 -21.74 5.81
C PHE A 157 23.12 -21.34 7.28
N HIS A 158 23.57 -20.10 7.51
CA HIS A 158 24.04 -19.69 8.83
C HIS A 158 22.98 -18.98 9.66
N THR A 159 22.16 -18.12 9.07
CA THR A 159 21.25 -17.24 9.82
C THR A 159 19.80 -17.49 9.46
N TYR A 160 19.46 -17.32 8.20
CA TYR A 160 18.15 -17.59 7.64
C TYR A 160 18.23 -17.86 6.14
N ALA A 161 17.21 -18.47 5.61
CA ALA A 161 16.95 -18.57 4.18
C ALA A 161 15.45 -18.50 3.91
N ARG A 162 15.06 -18.00 2.75
CA ARG A 162 13.73 -18.19 2.18
C ARG A 162 13.83 -19.29 1.13
N ILE A 163 13.03 -20.30 1.29
CA ILE A 163 13.01 -21.46 0.40
C ILE A 163 11.64 -21.50 -0.28
N ASP A 164 11.65 -21.31 -1.57
CA ASP A 164 10.45 -21.34 -2.40
C ASP A 164 10.31 -22.74 -3.04
N GLY A 165 9.09 -23.21 -3.25
CA GLY A 165 8.86 -24.54 -3.79
C GLY A 165 7.40 -24.81 -4.14
N PHE A 166 7.14 -26.04 -4.54
CA PHE A 166 5.81 -26.50 -4.93
C PHE A 166 5.46 -27.80 -4.19
N ILE A 167 4.19 -27.96 -3.86
CA ILE A 167 3.63 -29.24 -3.45
C ILE A 167 2.59 -29.68 -4.46
N SER A 168 2.80 -30.86 -5.04
CA SER A 168 1.89 -31.44 -6.02
C SER A 168 0.68 -32.11 -5.36
N PRO A 169 -0.41 -32.40 -6.08
CA PRO A 169 -1.61 -33.02 -5.52
C PRO A 169 -1.37 -34.38 -4.86
N ASN A 170 -0.31 -35.10 -5.26
CA ASN A 170 0.08 -36.39 -4.65
C ASN A 170 0.96 -36.24 -3.40
N GLY A 171 1.23 -35.00 -2.94
CA GLY A 171 2.06 -34.70 -1.78
C GLY A 171 3.57 -34.64 -2.03
N SER A 172 4.03 -34.75 -3.30
CA SER A 172 5.45 -34.59 -3.62
C SER A 172 5.88 -33.14 -3.50
N ILE A 173 7.00 -32.90 -2.81
CA ILE A 173 7.55 -31.57 -2.55
C ILE A 173 8.73 -31.31 -3.48
N PHE A 174 8.71 -30.19 -4.17
CA PHE A 174 9.75 -29.72 -5.08
C PHE A 174 10.30 -28.40 -4.53
N LEU A 175 11.54 -28.41 -4.04
CA LEU A 175 12.23 -27.19 -3.61
C LEU A 175 12.91 -26.58 -4.83
N ASN A 176 12.66 -25.30 -5.07
CA ASN A 176 13.08 -24.66 -6.32
C ASN A 176 14.14 -23.58 -6.09
N ASP A 177 13.85 -22.58 -5.26
CA ASP A 177 14.66 -21.36 -5.17
C ASP A 177 15.03 -21.02 -3.71
N PRO A 178 16.20 -21.51 -3.21
CA PRO A 178 16.68 -21.13 -1.89
C PRO A 178 17.37 -19.76 -1.92
N ASN A 179 16.70 -18.76 -1.38
CA ASN A 179 17.17 -17.39 -1.32
C ASN A 179 17.90 -17.09 -0.01
N THR A 180 19.17 -16.68 -0.10
CA THR A 180 19.98 -16.27 1.08
C THR A 180 19.67 -14.87 1.59
N THR A 181 18.96 -14.09 0.77
CA THR A 181 18.37 -12.79 1.15
C THR A 181 16.90 -12.78 0.73
N SER A 182 16.02 -12.34 1.63
CA SER A 182 14.59 -12.22 1.34
C SER A 182 14.21 -10.75 1.16
N GLY A 183 13.16 -10.47 0.40
CA GLY A 183 12.53 -9.16 0.41
C GLY A 183 12.02 -8.85 1.83
N MET A 184 12.32 -7.64 2.34
CA MET A 184 12.01 -7.22 3.71
C MET A 184 11.05 -6.02 3.73
N LEU A 185 10.11 -5.97 2.80
CA LEU A 185 8.97 -5.05 2.91
C LEU A 185 8.04 -5.49 4.06
N PRO A 186 7.30 -4.58 4.70
CA PRO A 186 6.38 -4.93 5.78
C PRO A 186 5.41 -6.08 5.42
N SER A 187 4.97 -6.13 4.17
CA SER A 187 4.09 -7.18 3.62
C SER A 187 4.83 -8.41 3.07
N SER A 188 6.13 -8.57 3.31
CA SER A 188 6.92 -9.72 2.81
C SER A 188 6.61 -11.01 3.57
N PHE A 189 6.87 -12.17 2.93
CA PHE A 189 6.80 -13.48 3.58
C PHE A 189 7.66 -13.55 4.84
N PHE A 190 8.81 -12.87 4.81
CA PHE A 190 9.77 -12.83 5.91
C PHE A 190 9.14 -12.36 7.22
N PHE A 191 8.38 -11.25 7.17
CA PHE A 191 7.72 -10.73 8.35
C PHE A 191 6.36 -11.38 8.62
N HIS A 192 5.61 -11.77 7.59
CA HIS A 192 4.33 -12.47 7.78
C HIS A 192 4.49 -13.77 8.56
N GLN A 193 5.50 -14.58 8.23
CA GLN A 193 5.73 -15.86 8.91
C GLN A 193 6.26 -15.65 10.35
N ALA A 194 7.11 -14.64 10.57
CA ALA A 194 7.55 -14.26 11.90
C ALA A 194 6.41 -13.75 12.79
N ALA A 195 5.45 -13.04 12.18
CA ALA A 195 4.27 -12.54 12.89
C ALA A 195 3.35 -13.67 13.39
N GLU A 196 3.28 -14.80 12.69
CA GLU A 196 2.49 -15.96 13.15
C GLU A 196 3.02 -16.54 14.48
N ILE A 197 4.28 -16.33 14.81
CA ILE A 197 4.86 -16.68 16.11
C ILE A 197 4.94 -15.48 17.07
N GLY A 198 4.28 -14.35 16.76
CA GLY A 198 4.14 -13.20 17.66
C GLY A 198 5.27 -12.16 17.58
N LEU A 199 6.18 -12.24 16.59
CA LEU A 199 7.28 -11.28 16.42
C LEU A 199 6.91 -10.20 15.39
N ASN A 200 7.03 -8.94 15.78
CA ASN A 200 6.95 -7.83 14.84
C ASN A 200 8.26 -7.69 14.04
N PRO A 201 8.28 -6.91 12.93
CA PRO A 201 9.47 -6.75 12.11
C PRO A 201 10.72 -6.33 12.86
N SER A 202 10.64 -5.37 13.78
CA SER A 202 11.77 -4.89 14.57
C SER A 202 12.34 -5.99 15.49
N GLN A 203 11.46 -6.75 16.13
CA GLN A 203 11.85 -7.88 17.00
C GLN A 203 12.50 -9.01 16.20
N PHE A 204 11.95 -9.33 15.04
CA PHE A 204 12.50 -10.37 14.18
C PHE A 204 13.86 -9.96 13.58
N LEU A 205 14.03 -8.71 13.17
CA LEU A 205 15.34 -8.20 12.74
C LEU A 205 16.37 -8.24 13.88
N THR A 206 15.98 -7.92 15.10
CA THR A 206 16.84 -8.03 16.28
C THR A 206 17.29 -9.48 16.49
N PHE A 207 16.38 -10.44 16.37
CA PHE A 207 16.70 -11.87 16.40
C PHE A 207 17.72 -12.24 15.30
N ILE A 208 17.48 -11.86 14.06
CA ILE A 208 18.38 -12.14 12.92
C ILE A 208 19.77 -11.57 13.14
N ILE A 209 19.88 -10.32 13.61
CA ILE A 209 21.16 -9.67 13.93
C ILE A 209 21.90 -10.45 15.02
N ARG A 210 21.19 -10.86 16.07
CA ARG A 210 21.79 -11.60 17.18
C ARG A 210 22.30 -12.96 16.73
N VAL A 211 21.51 -13.74 16.03
CA VAL A 211 21.92 -15.04 15.48
C VAL A 211 23.09 -14.89 14.51
N SER A 212 23.05 -13.90 13.64
CA SER A 212 24.16 -13.61 12.72
C SER A 212 25.47 -13.34 13.47
N ARG A 213 25.42 -12.63 14.59
CA ARG A 213 26.62 -12.40 15.44
C ARG A 213 27.08 -13.65 16.13
N MET A 214 26.17 -14.48 16.64
CA MET A 214 26.51 -15.77 17.25
C MET A 214 27.24 -16.68 16.27
N GLU A 215 26.76 -16.78 15.04
CA GLU A 215 27.40 -17.57 13.99
C GLU A 215 28.81 -17.04 13.65
N ARG A 216 29.02 -15.71 13.66
CA ARG A 216 30.34 -15.09 13.42
C ARG A 216 31.32 -15.26 14.58
N ILE A 217 30.85 -15.49 15.81
CA ILE A 217 31.72 -15.80 16.96
C ILE A 217 32.41 -17.17 16.81
N LYS A 218 31.83 -18.10 16.08
CA LYS A 218 32.43 -19.40 15.75
C LYS A 218 33.71 -19.25 14.94
N ASP A 219 33.89 -18.14 14.21
CA ASP A 219 35.09 -17.83 13.45
C ASP A 219 36.14 -17.22 14.39
N ALA A 220 37.23 -17.92 14.61
CA ALA A 220 38.31 -17.55 15.56
C ALA A 220 38.90 -16.15 15.28
N VAL A 221 39.00 -15.74 14.01
CA VAL A 221 39.62 -14.46 13.60
C VAL A 221 38.76 -13.26 14.00
N ARG A 222 37.42 -13.44 14.07
CA ARG A 222 36.43 -12.38 14.35
C ARG A 222 35.89 -12.41 15.78
N LYS A 223 36.28 -13.42 16.56
CA LYS A 223 35.71 -13.76 17.86
C LYS A 223 35.64 -12.59 18.85
N ASN A 224 36.74 -11.85 19.01
CA ASN A 224 36.82 -10.79 20.03
C ASN A 224 35.82 -9.64 19.74
N ARG A 225 35.77 -9.14 18.51
CA ARG A 225 34.88 -8.04 18.15
C ARG A 225 33.40 -8.46 18.14
N ALA A 226 33.12 -9.64 17.59
CA ALA A 226 31.76 -10.17 17.57
C ALA A 226 31.24 -10.48 18.98
N GLY A 227 32.10 -10.99 19.87
CA GLY A 227 31.77 -11.26 21.28
C GLY A 227 31.39 -10.01 22.08
N VAL A 228 32.14 -8.91 21.92
CA VAL A 228 31.82 -7.61 22.55
C VAL A 228 30.48 -7.10 22.06
N LEU A 229 30.24 -7.07 20.73
CA LEU A 229 29.00 -6.62 20.15
C LEU A 229 27.80 -7.50 20.54
N TYR A 230 27.99 -8.80 20.67
CA TYR A 230 26.97 -9.71 21.18
C TYR A 230 26.57 -9.41 22.62
N LYS A 231 27.58 -9.20 23.50
CA LYS A 231 27.33 -8.84 24.90
C LYS A 231 26.57 -7.51 25.01
N GLN A 232 27.00 -6.50 24.28
CA GLN A 232 26.30 -5.20 24.23
C GLN A 232 24.86 -5.33 23.77
N LEU A 233 24.61 -6.13 22.71
CA LEU A 233 23.25 -6.35 22.23
C LEU A 233 22.39 -7.06 23.27
N LYS A 234 22.95 -8.06 23.99
CA LYS A 234 22.23 -8.76 25.04
C LYS A 234 21.87 -7.82 26.20
N GLU A 235 22.80 -6.97 26.62
CA GLU A 235 22.58 -5.96 27.66
C GLU A 235 21.52 -4.93 27.24
N GLN A 236 21.58 -4.44 25.98
CA GLN A 236 20.57 -3.54 25.42
C GLN A 236 19.18 -4.18 25.40
N MET A 237 19.06 -5.45 24.99
CA MET A 237 17.78 -6.16 24.98
C MET A 237 17.19 -6.35 26.38
N GLN A 238 18.02 -6.63 27.39
CA GLN A 238 17.58 -6.73 28.77
C GLN A 238 17.08 -5.38 29.29
N ASN A 239 17.80 -4.30 28.99
CA ASN A 239 17.39 -2.94 29.34
C ASN A 239 16.08 -2.55 28.62
N GLN A 240 15.95 -2.85 27.33
CA GLN A 240 14.73 -2.59 26.57
C GLN A 240 13.49 -3.33 27.11
N LYS A 241 13.65 -4.55 27.65
CA LYS A 241 12.54 -5.25 28.30
C LYS A 241 12.08 -4.54 29.59
N HIS A 242 13.02 -4.00 30.38
CA HIS A 242 12.70 -3.20 31.56
C HIS A 242 12.10 -1.84 31.20
N GLU A 243 12.60 -1.22 30.14
CA GLU A 243 12.11 0.07 29.61
C GLU A 243 10.78 -0.06 28.85
N ALA A 244 10.49 -1.23 28.27
CA ALA A 244 9.24 -1.47 27.53
C ALA A 244 8.00 -1.27 28.41
N ALA A 245 8.08 -1.58 29.71
CA ALA A 245 7.00 -1.34 30.67
C ALA A 245 6.76 0.15 30.96
N SER A 246 7.75 1.02 30.67
CA SER A 246 7.66 2.48 30.90
C SER A 246 7.27 3.26 29.63
N LYS A 247 7.18 2.61 28.45
CA LYS A 247 6.81 3.29 27.22
C LYS A 247 5.35 3.72 27.22
N THR A 248 5.10 4.92 26.69
CA THR A 248 3.74 5.43 26.52
C THR A 248 2.99 4.63 25.46
N LYS A 249 1.91 3.96 25.84
CA LYS A 249 1.07 3.19 24.91
C LYS A 249 0.23 4.12 24.05
N ILE A 250 0.24 3.91 22.74
CA ILE A 250 -0.52 4.65 21.73
C ILE A 250 -1.38 3.67 20.93
N ALA A 251 -2.69 3.86 20.95
CA ALA A 251 -3.57 3.10 20.08
C ALA A 251 -3.37 3.54 18.62
N VAL A 252 -3.25 2.60 17.69
CA VAL A 252 -3.23 2.88 16.25
C VAL A 252 -4.53 2.34 15.66
N LEU A 253 -5.47 3.25 15.36
CA LEU A 253 -6.78 2.89 14.81
C LEU A 253 -6.66 2.73 13.30
N LEU A 254 -7.00 1.54 12.79
CA LEU A 254 -6.88 1.16 11.37
C LEU A 254 -8.07 0.33 10.89
N GLY A 255 -8.18 0.12 9.58
CA GLY A 255 -9.31 -0.61 8.99
C GLY A 255 -10.45 0.31 8.58
N GLY A 256 -11.57 0.28 9.29
CA GLY A 256 -12.78 1.00 8.91
C GLY A 256 -13.62 0.24 7.89
N TYR A 257 -14.59 0.94 7.26
CA TYR A 257 -15.55 0.32 6.33
C TYR A 257 -15.79 1.12 5.06
N SER A 258 -14.97 2.14 4.83
CA SER A 258 -14.97 2.90 3.57
C SER A 258 -14.32 2.09 2.44
N PHE A 259 -14.38 2.62 1.23
CA PHE A 259 -13.63 2.07 0.09
C PHE A 259 -12.11 2.18 0.29
N GLU A 260 -11.66 3.04 1.20
CA GLU A 260 -10.25 3.26 1.55
C GLU A 260 -9.76 2.38 2.71
N ARG A 261 -10.57 1.41 3.19
CA ARG A 261 -10.23 0.55 4.35
C ARG A 261 -8.89 -0.19 4.20
N HIS A 262 -8.53 -0.54 2.97
CA HIS A 262 -7.25 -1.20 2.69
C HIS A 262 -6.07 -0.25 2.87
N ILE A 263 -6.24 1.02 2.44
CA ILE A 263 -5.25 2.09 2.65
C ILE A 263 -5.12 2.43 4.13
N SER A 264 -6.24 2.40 4.87
CA SER A 264 -6.22 2.55 6.34
C SER A 264 -5.35 1.50 7.02
N VAL A 265 -5.37 0.25 6.54
CA VAL A 265 -4.51 -0.83 7.06
C VAL A 265 -3.04 -0.56 6.74
N GLU A 266 -2.72 -0.14 5.52
CA GLU A 266 -1.34 0.21 5.14
C GLU A 266 -0.79 1.39 5.95
N SER A 267 -1.59 2.45 6.10
CA SER A 267 -1.25 3.61 6.93
C SER A 267 -1.05 3.21 8.39
N GLY A 268 -1.98 2.43 8.95
CA GLY A 268 -1.89 1.94 10.32
C GLY A 268 -0.68 1.06 10.55
N ARG A 269 -0.34 0.19 9.61
CA ARG A 269 0.87 -0.64 9.65
C ARG A 269 2.14 0.21 9.66
N ASN A 270 2.23 1.20 8.77
CA ASN A 270 3.38 2.10 8.71
C ASN A 270 3.55 2.89 10.02
N ILE A 271 2.48 3.44 10.58
CA ILE A 271 2.51 4.15 11.87
C ILE A 271 2.89 3.19 13.01
N PHE A 272 2.30 1.99 13.04
CA PHE A 272 2.66 0.97 14.03
C PHE A 272 4.16 0.68 14.01
N GLU A 273 4.76 0.45 12.86
CA GLU A 273 6.18 0.17 12.70
C GLU A 273 7.07 1.32 13.20
N LYS A 274 6.70 2.56 12.86
CA LYS A 274 7.41 3.76 13.32
C LYS A 274 7.34 3.90 14.84
N LEU A 275 6.18 3.68 15.44
CA LEU A 275 6.01 3.74 16.89
C LEU A 275 6.67 2.55 17.60
N ALA A 276 6.63 1.34 17.02
CA ALA A 276 7.28 0.15 17.58
C ALA A 276 8.80 0.28 17.65
N SER A 277 9.41 1.02 16.71
CA SER A 277 10.84 1.32 16.72
C SER A 277 11.24 2.49 17.64
N SER A 278 10.26 3.18 18.24
CA SER A 278 10.50 4.30 19.15
C SER A 278 10.99 3.84 20.53
N GLU A 279 11.86 4.63 21.13
CA GLU A 279 12.25 4.43 22.54
C GLU A 279 11.16 4.91 23.52
N LYS A 280 10.28 5.80 23.08
CA LYS A 280 9.27 6.48 23.93
C LYS A 280 7.89 5.81 23.86
N TYR A 281 7.53 5.21 22.73
CA TYR A 281 6.17 4.77 22.45
C TYR A 281 6.07 3.26 22.27
N SER A 282 4.91 2.71 22.63
CA SER A 282 4.52 1.32 22.40
C SER A 282 3.16 1.31 21.69
N PRO A 283 3.09 0.93 20.41
CA PRO A 283 1.85 0.96 19.67
C PRO A 283 0.96 -0.24 20.01
N VAL A 284 -0.35 0.03 20.11
CA VAL A 284 -1.40 -0.97 20.27
C VAL A 284 -2.27 -0.94 19.01
N PRO A 285 -2.22 -1.96 18.14
CA PRO A 285 -3.00 -1.95 16.91
C PRO A 285 -4.47 -2.26 17.20
N VAL A 286 -5.35 -1.38 16.76
CA VAL A 286 -6.80 -1.47 16.98
C VAL A 286 -7.51 -1.42 15.63
N PHE A 287 -8.11 -2.54 15.26
CA PHE A 287 -8.90 -2.66 14.03
C PHE A 287 -10.33 -2.19 14.28
N VAL A 288 -10.81 -1.28 13.42
CA VAL A 288 -12.17 -0.75 13.44
C VAL A 288 -13.01 -1.50 12.43
N MET A 289 -14.04 -2.18 12.87
CA MET A 289 -14.91 -3.04 12.06
C MET A 289 -16.34 -2.54 12.07
N LYS A 290 -17.01 -2.50 10.91
CA LYS A 290 -18.43 -2.14 10.80
C LYS A 290 -19.32 -3.12 11.56
N ASP A 291 -20.33 -2.60 12.26
CA ASP A 291 -21.37 -3.35 12.94
C ASP A 291 -22.72 -2.62 12.83
N GLY A 292 -23.55 -3.04 11.88
CA GLY A 292 -24.79 -2.33 11.54
C GLY A 292 -24.52 -0.88 11.12
N ASP A 293 -25.12 0.08 11.83
CA ASP A 293 -24.93 1.53 11.63
C ASP A 293 -23.79 2.11 12.49
N SER A 294 -23.04 1.26 13.20
CA SER A 294 -21.95 1.63 14.09
C SER A 294 -20.68 0.83 13.77
N HIS A 295 -19.72 0.85 14.70
CA HIS A 295 -18.50 0.07 14.58
C HIS A 295 -18.07 -0.52 15.93
N ARG A 296 -17.26 -1.58 15.86
CA ARG A 296 -16.63 -2.26 17.00
C ARG A 296 -15.12 -2.12 16.89
N LEU A 297 -14.46 -2.16 18.03
CA LEU A 297 -13.01 -2.08 18.15
C LEU A 297 -12.43 -3.43 18.53
N PHE A 298 -11.36 -3.84 17.86
CA PHE A 298 -10.63 -5.05 18.16
C PHE A 298 -9.14 -4.75 18.29
N GLN A 299 -8.57 -5.01 19.46
CA GLN A 299 -7.12 -5.11 19.54
C GLN A 299 -6.69 -6.35 18.79
N ILE A 300 -5.81 -6.20 17.81
CA ILE A 300 -5.40 -7.28 16.91
C ILE A 300 -3.94 -7.68 17.14
N PRO A 301 -3.61 -8.98 17.00
CA PRO A 301 -2.24 -9.44 17.03
C PRO A 301 -1.47 -9.06 15.76
N ILE A 302 -0.14 -9.10 15.86
CA ILE A 302 0.75 -8.66 14.78
C ILE A 302 0.55 -9.44 13.47
N ASN A 303 0.23 -10.73 13.53
CA ASN A 303 -0.04 -11.53 12.34
C ASN A 303 -1.30 -11.10 11.58
N LEU A 304 -2.29 -10.51 12.26
CA LEU A 304 -3.43 -9.89 11.61
C LEU A 304 -3.09 -8.50 11.08
N LEU A 305 -2.32 -7.70 11.82
CA LEU A 305 -1.89 -6.38 11.35
C LEU A 305 -1.11 -6.46 10.03
N LEU A 306 -0.31 -7.51 9.83
CA LEU A 306 0.48 -7.70 8.61
C LEU A 306 -0.27 -8.39 7.47
N LYS A 307 -1.58 -8.71 7.59
CA LYS A 307 -2.39 -9.24 6.46
C LYS A 307 -2.53 -8.19 5.36
N ASP A 308 -2.68 -8.67 4.13
CA ASP A 308 -2.62 -7.82 2.94
C ASP A 308 -3.76 -6.81 2.83
N ASN A 309 -4.95 -7.10 3.40
CA ASN A 309 -6.09 -6.20 3.28
C ASN A 309 -7.05 -6.25 4.49
N ALA A 310 -7.92 -5.23 4.59
CA ALA A 310 -8.87 -5.10 5.70
C ALA A 310 -9.91 -6.21 5.75
N ASP A 311 -10.34 -6.74 4.62
CA ASP A 311 -11.37 -7.79 4.56
C ASP A 311 -10.81 -9.12 5.07
N ASP A 312 -9.54 -9.45 4.78
CA ASP A 312 -8.89 -10.63 5.34
C ASP A 312 -8.74 -10.52 6.88
N ILE A 313 -8.45 -9.32 7.40
CA ILE A 313 -8.39 -9.08 8.85
C ILE A 313 -9.78 -9.31 9.47
N ARG A 314 -10.82 -8.67 8.90
CA ARG A 314 -12.21 -8.85 9.36
C ARG A 314 -12.64 -10.31 9.36
N ASP A 315 -12.41 -11.01 8.26
CA ASP A 315 -12.81 -12.41 8.12
C ASP A 315 -12.09 -13.31 9.13
N LYS A 316 -10.83 -13.03 9.45
CA LYS A 316 -10.08 -13.76 10.48
C LYS A 316 -10.62 -13.48 11.89
N ILE A 317 -10.93 -12.22 12.21
CA ILE A 317 -11.56 -11.85 13.48
C ILE A 317 -12.90 -12.59 13.65
N LEU A 318 -13.75 -12.59 12.61
CA LEU A 318 -15.07 -13.22 12.68
C LEU A 318 -15.02 -14.75 12.77
N LYS A 319 -14.09 -15.37 12.08
CA LYS A 319 -13.96 -16.84 12.05
C LYS A 319 -13.24 -17.39 13.26
N ASN A 320 -12.32 -16.64 13.86
CA ASN A 320 -11.47 -17.01 15.01
C ASN A 320 -10.97 -18.47 14.94
N VAL A 321 -10.42 -18.85 13.79
CA VAL A 321 -9.99 -20.23 13.52
C VAL A 321 -8.53 -20.40 13.91
N HIS A 322 -8.28 -21.27 14.88
CA HIS A 322 -6.96 -21.75 15.24
C HIS A 322 -6.48 -22.82 14.27
N HIS A 323 -5.22 -22.80 13.94
CA HIS A 323 -4.62 -23.80 13.05
C HIS A 323 -3.63 -24.67 13.84
N PRO A 324 -3.87 -26.00 13.98
CA PRO A 324 -3.06 -26.85 14.85
C PRO A 324 -1.55 -26.82 14.59
N VAL A 325 -1.14 -26.70 13.32
CA VAL A 325 0.30 -26.60 12.97
C VAL A 325 0.88 -25.25 13.43
N ILE A 326 0.12 -24.15 13.39
CA ILE A 326 0.57 -22.86 13.92
C ILE A 326 0.76 -22.96 15.43
N ASP A 327 -0.16 -23.58 16.15
CA ASP A 327 -0.08 -23.73 17.61
C ASP A 327 1.12 -24.61 18.00
N GLU A 328 1.40 -25.66 17.23
CA GLU A 328 2.59 -26.49 17.38
C GLU A 328 3.89 -25.67 17.16
N ILE A 329 3.95 -24.87 16.11
CA ILE A 329 5.12 -24.02 15.81
C ILE A 329 5.33 -22.98 16.91
N LYS A 330 4.25 -22.31 17.36
CA LYS A 330 4.31 -21.38 18.50
C LYS A 330 4.89 -22.03 19.73
N SER A 331 4.43 -23.24 20.07
CA SER A 331 4.94 -24.00 21.21
C SER A 331 6.44 -24.34 21.07
N ASN A 332 6.86 -24.78 19.88
CA ASN A 332 8.25 -25.13 19.59
C ASN A 332 9.20 -23.93 19.57
N LEU A 333 8.69 -22.73 19.29
CA LEU A 333 9.43 -21.48 19.21
C LEU A 333 9.13 -20.53 20.37
N LEU A 334 8.43 -20.98 21.41
CA LEU A 334 8.02 -20.16 22.55
C LEU A 334 9.19 -19.43 23.19
N GLN A 335 10.33 -20.11 23.40
CA GLN A 335 11.52 -19.49 23.97
C GLN A 335 12.06 -18.35 23.10
N MET A 336 11.99 -18.49 21.78
CA MET A 336 12.38 -17.44 20.84
C MET A 336 11.40 -16.27 20.96
N THR A 337 10.10 -16.54 20.92
CA THR A 337 9.07 -15.52 21.06
C THR A 337 9.23 -14.75 22.38
N ASP A 338 9.30 -15.42 23.51
CA ASP A 338 9.45 -14.80 24.83
C ASP A 338 10.73 -13.99 24.99
N THR A 339 11.79 -14.38 24.25
CA THR A 339 13.06 -13.64 24.29
C THR A 339 12.94 -12.27 23.61
N TYR A 340 12.18 -12.18 22.52
CA TYR A 340 12.14 -10.99 21.66
C TYR A 340 10.83 -10.22 21.69
N SER A 341 9.70 -10.86 22.04
CA SER A 341 8.41 -10.20 22.21
C SER A 341 8.29 -9.50 23.57
N GLY A 342 7.38 -8.55 23.68
CA GLY A 342 7.00 -7.92 24.94
C GLY A 342 6.04 -8.78 25.76
N ALA A 343 5.86 -8.45 27.05
CA ALA A 343 4.89 -9.12 27.92
C ALA A 343 3.43 -8.95 27.46
N ASP A 344 3.14 -7.96 26.65
CA ASP A 344 1.79 -7.61 26.14
C ASP A 344 1.49 -8.25 24.77
N THR A 345 2.26 -9.25 24.33
CA THR A 345 2.02 -9.91 23.03
C THR A 345 0.73 -10.73 23.09
N ILE A 346 -0.22 -10.37 22.21
CA ILE A 346 -1.46 -11.12 22.04
C ILE A 346 -1.38 -11.97 20.76
N PHE A 347 -2.06 -13.11 20.76
CA PHE A 347 -2.12 -14.04 19.62
C PHE A 347 -3.49 -14.09 18.96
N ASP A 348 -4.51 -13.59 19.65
CA ASP A 348 -5.90 -13.56 19.19
C ASP A 348 -6.42 -12.13 19.21
N ALA A 349 -7.38 -11.84 18.34
CA ALA A 349 -8.06 -10.57 18.35
C ALA A 349 -8.99 -10.49 19.59
N VAL A 350 -8.92 -9.38 20.30
CA VAL A 350 -9.72 -9.12 21.50
C VAL A 350 -10.63 -7.93 21.26
N GLU A 351 -11.93 -8.12 21.41
CA GLU A 351 -12.87 -7.01 21.35
C GLU A 351 -12.68 -6.09 22.56
N ILE A 352 -12.62 -4.78 22.29
CA ILE A 352 -12.43 -3.73 23.31
C ILE A 352 -13.47 -2.63 23.15
N THR A 353 -13.72 -1.90 24.24
CA THR A 353 -14.56 -0.69 24.22
C THR A 353 -13.70 0.58 24.20
N TYR A 354 -14.30 1.72 23.91
CA TYR A 354 -13.63 3.01 24.01
C TYR A 354 -13.19 3.31 25.44
N GLU A 355 -13.98 2.95 26.44
CA GLU A 355 -13.67 3.11 27.86
C GLU A 355 -12.43 2.29 28.23
N SER A 356 -12.42 1.00 27.84
CA SER A 356 -11.26 0.13 28.05
C SER A 356 -10.02 0.62 27.31
N LEU A 357 -10.20 1.23 26.13
CA LEU A 357 -9.10 1.83 25.39
C LEU A 357 -8.44 2.95 26.17
N LYS A 358 -9.24 3.88 26.74
CA LYS A 358 -8.76 4.99 27.59
C LYS A 358 -7.94 4.50 28.79
N GLU A 359 -8.35 3.38 29.40
CA GLU A 359 -7.63 2.83 30.56
C GLU A 359 -6.24 2.29 30.21
N ASN A 360 -6.06 1.87 28.95
CA ASN A 360 -4.88 1.14 28.51
C ASN A 360 -3.90 1.94 27.68
N VAL A 361 -4.28 3.11 27.12
CA VAL A 361 -3.42 3.93 26.28
C VAL A 361 -3.48 5.41 26.66
N ALA A 362 -2.42 6.14 26.36
CA ALA A 362 -2.33 7.57 26.65
C ALA A 362 -2.94 8.44 25.54
N ALA A 363 -2.96 7.96 24.31
CA ALA A 363 -3.54 8.64 23.15
C ALA A 363 -3.91 7.64 22.05
N ALA A 364 -4.72 8.09 21.09
CA ALA A 364 -5.05 7.36 19.88
C ALA A 364 -4.42 8.03 18.65
N PHE A 365 -3.83 7.24 17.75
CA PHE A 365 -3.43 7.67 16.42
C PHE A 365 -4.46 7.15 15.42
N ILE A 366 -5.24 8.05 14.83
CA ILE A 366 -6.24 7.74 13.81
C ILE A 366 -5.50 7.60 12.48
N ALA A 367 -5.35 6.37 11.98
CA ALA A 367 -4.78 6.03 10.67
C ALA A 367 -5.88 5.60 9.68
N LEU A 368 -7.13 5.86 10.04
CA LEU A 368 -8.30 5.57 9.22
C LEU A 368 -8.42 6.56 8.07
N HIS A 369 -8.76 6.06 6.89
CA HIS A 369 -9.16 6.83 5.72
C HIS A 369 -10.65 6.61 5.44
N GLY A 370 -11.35 7.68 5.11
CA GLY A 370 -12.80 7.65 4.97
C GLY A 370 -13.51 7.35 6.29
N ARG A 371 -14.71 6.73 6.22
CA ARG A 371 -15.51 6.41 7.41
C ARG A 371 -14.95 5.20 8.18
N PRO A 372 -14.96 5.25 9.55
CA PRO A 372 -15.45 6.30 10.44
C PRO A 372 -14.35 7.28 10.90
N GLY A 373 -13.22 7.37 10.20
CA GLY A 373 -12.05 8.14 10.62
C GLY A 373 -12.06 9.61 10.19
N GLU A 374 -12.73 9.93 9.08
CA GLU A 374 -12.71 11.26 8.46
C GLU A 374 -14.06 11.98 8.56
N ASP A 375 -15.10 11.34 9.12
CA ASP A 375 -16.45 11.92 9.28
C ASP A 375 -16.76 12.49 10.66
N GLY A 376 -15.78 12.39 11.58
CA GLY A 376 -15.92 12.88 12.95
C GLY A 376 -16.49 11.87 13.94
N GLU A 377 -16.92 10.67 13.51
CA GLU A 377 -17.54 9.68 14.41
C GLU A 377 -16.55 9.17 15.47
N VAL A 378 -15.36 8.76 15.04
CA VAL A 378 -14.29 8.28 15.94
C VAL A 378 -13.83 9.41 16.85
N GLN A 379 -13.63 10.61 16.30
CA GLN A 379 -13.22 11.79 17.05
C GLN A 379 -14.21 12.12 18.17
N ALA A 380 -15.52 12.16 17.86
CA ALA A 380 -16.57 12.44 18.86
C ALA A 380 -16.62 11.39 19.99
N ARG A 381 -16.29 10.12 19.69
CA ARG A 381 -16.21 9.08 20.73
C ARG A 381 -14.97 9.24 21.60
N LEU A 382 -13.83 9.57 20.99
CA LEU A 382 -12.58 9.86 21.71
C LEU A 382 -12.71 11.12 22.60
N ASP A 383 -13.35 12.19 22.08
CA ASP A 383 -13.67 13.40 22.85
C ASP A 383 -14.53 13.08 24.07
N ARG A 384 -15.58 12.27 23.90
CA ARG A 384 -16.49 11.88 25.00
C ARG A 384 -15.76 11.21 26.16
N ILE A 385 -14.78 10.36 25.87
CA ILE A 385 -13.98 9.69 26.91
C ILE A 385 -12.77 10.52 27.34
N GLY A 386 -12.47 11.65 26.68
CA GLY A 386 -11.31 12.50 26.96
C GLY A 386 -9.98 11.80 26.63
N LEU A 387 -9.90 11.04 25.55
CA LEU A 387 -8.66 10.43 25.06
C LEU A 387 -8.08 11.29 23.92
N PRO A 388 -6.87 11.85 24.06
CA PRO A 388 -6.22 12.65 23.01
C PRO A 388 -6.01 11.85 21.72
N TYR A 389 -6.10 12.55 20.58
CA TYR A 389 -5.87 11.93 19.26
C TYR A 389 -5.21 12.93 18.29
N ASN A 390 -4.70 12.43 17.16
CA ASN A 390 -4.16 13.24 16.07
C ASN A 390 -5.27 13.74 15.14
N GLY A 391 -4.99 14.83 14.42
CA GLY A 391 -5.87 15.33 13.36
C GLY A 391 -6.90 16.37 13.84
N CYS A 392 -7.94 16.54 13.01
CA CYS A 392 -8.94 17.59 13.22
C CYS A 392 -10.02 17.18 14.23
N SER A 393 -10.77 18.18 14.74
CA SER A 393 -11.93 17.95 15.61
C SER A 393 -13.05 17.17 14.88
N ALA A 394 -13.97 16.61 15.67
CA ALA A 394 -15.15 15.92 15.14
C ALA A 394 -15.98 16.85 14.25
N GLU A 395 -16.14 18.12 14.61
CA GLU A 395 -16.88 19.11 13.83
C GLU A 395 -16.21 19.40 12.48
N ALA A 396 -14.90 19.66 12.46
CA ALA A 396 -14.15 19.91 11.23
C ALA A 396 -14.21 18.70 10.30
N SER A 397 -14.02 17.50 10.83
CA SER A 397 -14.09 16.24 10.07
C SER A 397 -15.48 16.01 9.46
N SER A 398 -16.55 16.28 10.23
CA SER A 398 -17.94 16.11 9.73
C SER A 398 -18.29 17.07 8.59
N VAL A 399 -17.68 18.24 8.54
CA VAL A 399 -17.83 19.18 7.42
C VAL A 399 -17.04 18.71 6.21
N THR A 400 -15.76 18.37 6.42
CA THR A 400 -14.81 18.10 5.31
C THR A 400 -15.07 16.78 4.59
N ILE A 401 -15.70 15.80 5.22
CA ILE A 401 -16.11 14.56 4.55
C ILE A 401 -17.10 14.82 3.42
N ASN A 402 -17.97 15.83 3.57
CA ASN A 402 -18.94 16.22 2.55
C ASN A 402 -18.37 17.32 1.65
N LYS A 403 -18.00 16.94 0.41
CA LYS A 403 -17.36 17.84 -0.56
C LYS A 403 -18.20 19.06 -0.91
N PHE A 404 -19.53 18.89 -1.01
CA PHE A 404 -20.43 19.99 -1.30
C PHE A 404 -20.42 21.03 -0.16
N ASN A 405 -20.60 20.58 1.08
CA ASN A 405 -20.60 21.46 2.26
C ASN A 405 -19.25 22.14 2.44
N THR A 406 -18.14 21.42 2.23
CA THR A 406 -16.79 21.96 2.28
C THR A 406 -16.62 23.13 1.32
N LEU A 407 -16.94 22.92 0.04
CA LEU A 407 -16.75 23.96 -0.97
C LEU A 407 -17.74 25.12 -0.81
N GLN A 408 -18.95 24.89 -0.27
CA GLN A 408 -19.86 25.98 0.11
C GLN A 408 -19.22 26.85 1.21
N LYS A 409 -18.71 26.22 2.27
CA LYS A 409 -18.04 26.92 3.38
C LYS A 409 -16.82 27.70 2.90
N LEU A 410 -16.01 27.14 2.01
CA LEU A 410 -14.87 27.83 1.40
C LEU A 410 -15.32 29.04 0.57
N ARG A 411 -16.39 28.91 -0.24
CA ARG A 411 -16.96 30.01 -1.02
C ARG A 411 -17.43 31.15 -0.14
N ASP A 412 -18.12 30.84 0.96
CA ASP A 412 -18.62 31.84 1.93
C ASP A 412 -17.47 32.61 2.60
N HIS A 413 -16.28 32.02 2.66
CA HIS A 413 -15.06 32.65 3.17
C HIS A 413 -14.18 33.29 2.09
N GLY A 414 -14.69 33.38 0.84
CA GLY A 414 -14.04 34.09 -0.26
C GLY A 414 -12.91 33.31 -0.93
N PHE A 415 -12.87 31.97 -0.81
CA PHE A 415 -11.99 31.12 -1.60
C PHE A 415 -12.59 30.90 -3.00
N SER A 416 -11.71 30.80 -4.00
CA SER A 416 -12.11 30.38 -5.34
C SER A 416 -12.40 28.89 -5.36
N VAL A 417 -13.63 28.52 -5.69
CA VAL A 417 -14.08 27.13 -5.78
C VAL A 417 -14.85 26.93 -7.09
N THR A 418 -14.84 25.73 -7.61
CA THR A 418 -15.57 25.38 -8.84
C THR A 418 -17.09 25.45 -8.64
N ASP A 419 -17.84 25.62 -9.74
CA ASP A 419 -19.29 25.53 -9.72
C ASP A 419 -19.75 24.12 -9.40
N GLN A 420 -20.77 24.00 -8.57
CA GLN A 420 -21.28 22.74 -8.04
C GLN A 420 -22.79 22.61 -8.23
N LEU A 421 -23.24 21.38 -8.40
CA LEU A 421 -24.64 20.98 -8.36
C LEU A 421 -24.76 19.66 -7.60
N LEU A 422 -25.58 19.64 -6.55
CA LEU A 422 -25.91 18.44 -5.79
C LEU A 422 -27.33 18.02 -6.16
N LEU A 423 -27.52 16.76 -6.60
CA LEU A 423 -28.82 16.18 -6.91
C LEU A 423 -29.00 14.85 -6.20
N SER A 424 -30.25 14.57 -5.83
CA SER A 424 -30.64 13.39 -5.08
C SER A 424 -31.15 12.26 -5.98
N LYS A 425 -31.25 11.07 -5.40
CA LYS A 425 -31.90 9.92 -6.01
C LYS A 425 -33.39 10.19 -6.33
N ASP A 426 -34.08 10.89 -5.43
CA ASP A 426 -35.50 11.23 -5.61
C ASP A 426 -35.71 12.14 -6.83
N ASP A 427 -34.79 13.08 -7.10
CA ASP A 427 -34.83 13.92 -8.30
C ASP A 427 -34.75 13.07 -9.58
N PHE A 428 -33.86 12.06 -9.57
CA PHE A 428 -33.66 11.15 -10.71
C PHE A 428 -34.83 10.18 -10.91
N GLU A 429 -35.37 9.60 -9.83
CA GLU A 429 -36.50 8.66 -9.89
C GLU A 429 -37.80 9.34 -10.27
N THR A 430 -37.95 10.64 -9.99
CA THR A 430 -39.14 11.44 -10.35
C THR A 430 -39.21 11.66 -11.85
N ASP A 431 -38.14 12.15 -12.48
CA ASP A 431 -38.05 12.34 -13.93
C ASP A 431 -36.60 12.37 -14.42
N LYS A 432 -36.15 11.27 -15.02
CA LYS A 432 -34.80 11.13 -15.57
C LYS A 432 -34.45 12.17 -16.63
N SER A 433 -35.44 12.60 -17.44
CA SER A 433 -35.21 13.58 -18.49
C SER A 433 -35.04 14.98 -17.91
N GLU A 434 -35.84 15.33 -16.91
CA GLU A 434 -35.73 16.61 -16.22
C GLU A 434 -34.44 16.68 -15.40
N PHE A 435 -34.06 15.58 -14.73
CA PHE A 435 -32.77 15.46 -14.05
C PHE A 435 -31.60 15.77 -15.01
N ALA A 436 -31.57 15.13 -16.19
CA ALA A 436 -30.50 15.37 -17.15
C ALA A 436 -30.49 16.84 -17.64
N LYS A 437 -31.65 17.42 -17.93
CA LYS A 437 -31.78 18.83 -18.32
C LYS A 437 -31.30 19.78 -17.21
N GLN A 438 -31.62 19.47 -15.97
CA GLN A 438 -31.19 20.27 -14.82
C GLN A 438 -29.65 20.28 -14.70
N VAL A 439 -28.98 19.12 -14.86
CA VAL A 439 -27.52 19.04 -14.91
C VAL A 439 -26.98 19.85 -16.10
N GLU A 440 -27.49 19.61 -17.31
CA GLU A 440 -27.03 20.25 -18.55
C GLU A 440 -27.26 21.78 -18.55
N SER A 441 -28.27 22.27 -17.84
CA SER A 441 -28.52 23.71 -17.68
C SER A 441 -27.48 24.43 -16.81
N LYS A 442 -26.77 23.67 -15.93
CA LYS A 442 -25.80 24.19 -14.97
C LYS A 442 -24.37 23.85 -15.38
N MET A 443 -24.17 22.69 -16.02
CA MET A 443 -22.87 22.11 -16.34
C MET A 443 -22.73 21.81 -17.82
N ALA A 444 -21.80 22.48 -18.50
CA ALA A 444 -21.43 22.13 -19.87
C ALA A 444 -20.52 20.90 -19.87
N TYR A 445 -20.69 19.99 -20.81
CA TYR A 445 -19.78 18.86 -21.02
C TYR A 445 -18.40 19.32 -21.50
N PRO A 446 -17.28 18.70 -21.04
CA PRO A 446 -17.21 17.68 -19.99
C PRO A 446 -17.23 18.29 -18.59
N PHE A 447 -17.79 17.55 -17.63
CA PHE A 447 -17.79 17.91 -16.22
C PHE A 447 -17.48 16.69 -15.34
N ILE A 448 -17.22 16.90 -14.05
CA ILE A 448 -16.95 15.83 -13.08
C ILE A 448 -18.27 15.40 -12.42
N ALA A 449 -18.48 14.09 -12.32
CA ALA A 449 -19.48 13.48 -11.44
C ALA A 449 -18.81 12.58 -10.42
N LYS A 450 -19.23 12.69 -9.16
CA LYS A 450 -18.59 11.97 -8.05
C LYS A 450 -19.53 11.79 -6.85
N PRO A 451 -19.24 10.81 -5.95
CA PRO A 451 -19.89 10.74 -4.64
C PRO A 451 -19.59 12.00 -3.83
N VAL A 452 -20.56 12.46 -3.04
CA VAL A 452 -20.40 13.65 -2.20
C VAL A 452 -19.45 13.43 -1.02
N ASP A 453 -19.34 12.19 -0.53
CA ASP A 453 -18.71 11.84 0.76
C ASP A 453 -17.76 10.65 0.73
N ASP A 454 -17.20 10.28 -0.43
CA ASP A 454 -16.16 9.25 -0.56
C ASP A 454 -14.82 9.85 -0.99
N GLY A 455 -13.72 9.18 -0.61
CA GLY A 455 -12.35 9.60 -0.89
C GLY A 455 -11.67 8.88 -2.06
N CYS A 456 -10.38 9.11 -2.23
CA CYS A 456 -9.44 8.41 -3.13
C CYS A 456 -9.89 8.25 -4.59
N SER A 457 -10.57 9.24 -5.14
CA SER A 457 -11.12 9.19 -6.50
C SER A 457 -12.08 8.03 -6.76
N SER A 458 -12.63 7.40 -5.69
CA SER A 458 -13.63 6.35 -5.81
C SER A 458 -14.84 6.89 -6.59
N ALA A 459 -15.17 6.21 -7.70
CA ALA A 459 -16.26 6.58 -8.60
C ALA A 459 -16.23 8.05 -9.08
N VAL A 460 -15.06 8.68 -9.21
CA VAL A 460 -14.93 9.99 -9.86
C VAL A 460 -14.82 9.77 -11.36
N LYS A 461 -15.74 10.36 -12.14
CA LYS A 461 -15.76 10.22 -13.62
C LYS A 461 -15.90 11.57 -14.30
N ILE A 462 -15.21 11.72 -15.43
CA ILE A 462 -15.45 12.81 -16.37
C ILE A 462 -16.60 12.40 -17.27
N ILE A 463 -17.67 13.16 -17.20
CA ILE A 463 -18.88 12.94 -17.97
C ILE A 463 -18.80 13.78 -19.25
N LYS A 464 -18.77 13.12 -20.40
CA LYS A 464 -18.55 13.75 -21.72
C LYS A 464 -19.83 13.91 -22.53
N ASN A 465 -20.93 13.25 -22.12
CA ASN A 465 -22.21 13.31 -22.80
C ASN A 465 -23.36 12.77 -21.91
N GLN A 466 -24.61 12.99 -22.35
CA GLN A 466 -25.82 12.58 -21.64
C GLN A 466 -25.89 11.06 -21.38
N ARG A 467 -25.42 10.24 -22.34
CA ARG A 467 -25.41 8.77 -22.15
C ARG A 467 -24.53 8.34 -20.97
N GLN A 468 -23.36 8.96 -20.82
CA GLN A 468 -22.49 8.72 -19.66
C GLN A 468 -23.10 9.29 -18.37
N LEU A 469 -23.75 10.45 -18.41
CA LEU A 469 -24.46 11.01 -17.27
C LEU A 469 -25.51 10.04 -16.73
N LEU A 470 -26.39 9.53 -17.58
CA LEU A 470 -27.45 8.60 -17.18
C LEU A 470 -26.85 7.27 -16.65
N ALA A 471 -25.84 6.71 -17.34
CA ALA A 471 -25.18 5.47 -16.90
C ALA A 471 -24.50 5.62 -15.53
N PHE A 472 -23.84 6.75 -15.29
CA PHE A 472 -23.23 7.07 -13.99
C PHE A 472 -24.28 7.18 -12.89
N THR A 473 -25.37 7.93 -13.16
CA THR A 473 -26.43 8.14 -12.19
C THR A 473 -27.16 6.84 -11.85
N GLU A 474 -27.43 5.97 -12.84
CA GLU A 474 -28.02 4.65 -12.61
C GLU A 474 -27.14 3.75 -11.75
N LEU A 475 -25.81 3.79 -11.94
CA LEU A 475 -24.89 3.04 -11.09
C LEU A 475 -24.85 3.58 -9.66
N MET A 476 -24.84 4.90 -9.48
CA MET A 476 -24.80 5.51 -8.14
C MET A 476 -26.08 5.25 -7.35
N PHE A 477 -27.25 5.30 -8.00
CA PHE A 477 -28.57 5.21 -7.36
C PHE A 477 -29.18 3.80 -7.41
N ARG A 478 -28.40 2.78 -7.83
CA ARG A 478 -28.88 1.40 -7.85
C ARG A 478 -29.29 0.91 -6.45
N SER A 479 -30.12 -0.12 -6.41
CA SER A 479 -30.66 -0.67 -5.15
C SER A 479 -29.83 -1.83 -4.60
N ASP A 480 -28.96 -2.43 -5.43
CA ASP A 480 -28.15 -3.60 -5.06
C ASP A 480 -26.72 -3.49 -5.61
N ASN A 481 -25.87 -4.44 -5.25
CA ASN A 481 -24.46 -4.45 -5.67
C ASN A 481 -24.24 -5.01 -7.08
N THR A 482 -25.28 -5.23 -7.87
CA THR A 482 -25.13 -5.72 -9.25
C THR A 482 -24.76 -4.57 -10.19
N PHE A 483 -23.79 -4.84 -11.06
CA PHE A 483 -23.38 -3.89 -12.09
C PHE A 483 -23.98 -4.29 -13.43
N GLY A 484 -24.71 -3.40 -14.06
CA GLY A 484 -25.15 -3.57 -15.44
C GLY A 484 -23.96 -3.62 -16.39
N LYS A 485 -23.90 -4.64 -17.27
CA LYS A 485 -22.83 -4.75 -18.28
C LYS A 485 -22.77 -3.53 -19.21
N GLU A 486 -23.92 -2.95 -19.52
CA GLU A 486 -24.02 -1.78 -20.39
C GLU A 486 -23.41 -0.54 -19.73
N GLN A 487 -23.71 -0.27 -18.46
CA GLN A 487 -23.17 0.88 -17.72
C GLN A 487 -21.65 0.78 -17.57
N ARG A 488 -21.11 -0.43 -17.34
CA ARG A 488 -19.66 -0.66 -17.32
C ARG A 488 -18.99 -0.27 -18.64
N LEU A 489 -19.56 -0.68 -19.76
CA LEU A 489 -19.04 -0.37 -21.09
C LEU A 489 -19.12 1.14 -21.41
N ILE A 490 -20.24 1.80 -21.04
CA ILE A 490 -20.44 3.23 -21.31
C ILE A 490 -19.42 4.08 -20.53
N LEU A 491 -19.10 3.67 -19.30
CA LEU A 491 -18.23 4.41 -18.38
C LEU A 491 -16.78 3.91 -18.39
N ASP A 492 -16.47 2.91 -19.20
CA ASP A 492 -15.14 2.29 -19.30
C ASP A 492 -14.59 1.87 -17.92
N LEU A 493 -15.38 1.05 -17.19
CA LEU A 493 -15.05 0.60 -15.85
C LEU A 493 -14.26 -0.71 -15.88
N ASP A 494 -13.18 -0.77 -15.13
CA ASP A 494 -12.42 -1.99 -14.89
C ASP A 494 -13.28 -3.05 -14.17
N GLU A 495 -12.99 -4.35 -14.41
CA GLU A 495 -13.75 -5.45 -13.79
C GLU A 495 -13.72 -5.42 -12.26
N LYS A 496 -12.64 -4.92 -11.68
CA LYS A 496 -12.42 -4.82 -10.23
C LYS A 496 -12.77 -3.44 -9.65
N GLU A 497 -13.22 -2.49 -10.48
CA GLU A 497 -13.55 -1.16 -10.00
C GLU A 497 -14.81 -1.21 -9.14
N GLU A 498 -14.64 -0.79 -7.87
CA GLU A 498 -15.75 -0.66 -6.91
C GLU A 498 -16.49 0.66 -7.16
N PHE A 499 -17.81 0.61 -7.12
CA PHE A 499 -18.68 1.77 -7.33
C PHE A 499 -19.69 1.85 -6.18
N PRO A 500 -19.73 2.94 -5.41
CA PRO A 500 -20.61 3.05 -4.24
C PRO A 500 -22.09 3.14 -4.63
N ILE A 501 -22.97 2.77 -3.71
CA ILE A 501 -24.40 3.06 -3.77
C ILE A 501 -24.63 4.31 -2.93
N LYS A 502 -25.23 5.34 -3.52
CA LYS A 502 -25.45 6.63 -2.86
C LYS A 502 -26.89 7.11 -3.09
N THR A 503 -27.26 8.10 -2.31
CA THR A 503 -28.54 8.83 -2.44
C THR A 503 -28.37 10.23 -3.04
N GLU A 504 -27.12 10.69 -3.16
CA GLU A 504 -26.77 12.00 -3.70
C GLU A 504 -25.54 11.89 -4.61
N ILE A 505 -25.50 12.71 -5.65
CA ILE A 505 -24.37 12.87 -6.57
C ILE A 505 -23.97 14.33 -6.61
N LEU A 506 -22.66 14.56 -6.54
CA LEU A 506 -22.05 15.88 -6.74
C LEU A 506 -21.56 15.99 -8.18
N PHE A 507 -22.02 17.00 -8.88
CA PHE A 507 -21.52 17.44 -10.18
C PHE A 507 -20.70 18.70 -10.00
N GLU A 508 -19.55 18.78 -10.67
CA GLU A 508 -18.65 19.93 -10.61
C GLU A 508 -18.15 20.30 -12.00
N LYS A 509 -18.01 21.59 -12.27
CA LYS A 509 -17.36 22.07 -13.48
C LYS A 509 -15.92 21.54 -13.51
N LEU A 510 -15.52 20.94 -14.63
CA LEU A 510 -14.15 20.49 -14.84
C LEU A 510 -13.21 21.70 -14.94
N ILE A 511 -12.21 21.75 -14.04
CA ILE A 511 -11.15 22.75 -14.12
C ILE A 511 -10.19 22.33 -15.22
N GLN A 512 -9.96 23.21 -16.21
CA GLN A 512 -9.11 22.96 -17.36
C GLN A 512 -8.02 24.02 -17.48
N GLN A 513 -7.02 23.75 -18.30
CA GLN A 513 -5.88 24.64 -18.50
C GLN A 513 -6.25 26.01 -19.11
N GLU A 514 -7.38 26.12 -19.84
CA GLU A 514 -7.99 27.34 -20.40
C GLU A 514 -6.96 28.38 -20.96
N GLY A 515 -5.94 27.91 -21.68
CA GLY A 515 -4.89 28.78 -22.26
C GLY A 515 -3.77 29.18 -21.30
N ALA A 516 -3.79 28.74 -20.03
CA ALA A 516 -2.68 28.92 -19.11
C ALA A 516 -1.43 28.13 -19.58
N LYS A 517 -0.24 28.64 -19.27
CA LYS A 517 1.03 27.95 -19.61
C LYS A 517 1.19 26.62 -18.88
N HIS A 518 0.63 26.52 -17.66
CA HIS A 518 0.71 25.35 -16.80
C HIS A 518 -0.65 25.07 -16.17
N PHE A 519 -0.89 23.79 -15.91
CA PHE A 519 -1.96 23.31 -15.06
C PHE A 519 -1.32 22.36 -14.05
N LEU A 520 -1.38 22.70 -12.77
CA LEU A 520 -0.77 21.94 -11.70
C LEU A 520 -1.82 21.57 -10.66
N GLU A 521 -1.88 20.30 -10.29
CA GLU A 521 -2.60 19.85 -9.10
C GLU A 521 -1.64 19.93 -7.91
N ILE A 522 -1.94 20.82 -6.94
CA ILE A 522 -1.08 21.10 -5.80
C ILE A 522 -1.70 20.57 -4.53
N THR A 523 -0.88 19.89 -3.73
CA THR A 523 -1.21 19.48 -2.37
C THR A 523 -0.24 20.10 -1.37
N GLY A 524 -0.76 20.56 -0.22
CA GLY A 524 0.02 21.13 0.88
C GLY A 524 -0.38 20.52 2.20
N GLY A 525 0.58 20.38 3.11
CA GLY A 525 0.38 19.86 4.46
C GLY A 525 0.79 20.87 5.52
N PHE A 526 0.14 20.80 6.69
CA PHE A 526 0.43 21.62 7.85
C PHE A 526 0.71 20.75 9.06
N LEU A 527 1.61 21.23 9.91
CA LEU A 527 1.80 20.75 11.27
C LEU A 527 1.35 21.85 12.25
N THR A 528 0.41 21.51 13.11
CA THR A 528 -0.02 22.40 14.20
C THR A 528 0.93 22.25 15.37
N LYS A 529 1.46 23.37 15.85
CA LYS A 529 2.27 23.46 17.07
C LYS A 529 1.56 24.36 18.07
N GLU A 530 1.49 23.93 19.32
CA GLU A 530 0.96 24.73 20.39
C GLU A 530 2.10 25.18 21.30
N HIS A 531 2.26 26.48 21.42
CA HIS A 531 3.20 27.12 22.33
C HIS A 531 2.48 28.13 23.24
N SER A 532 2.45 27.86 24.55
CA SER A 532 1.88 28.80 25.56
C SER A 532 0.42 29.18 25.31
N GLY A 533 -0.38 28.31 24.70
CA GLY A 533 -1.79 28.56 24.37
C GLY A 533 -2.03 29.27 23.03
N GLU A 534 -0.97 29.57 22.29
CA GLU A 534 -1.06 30.01 20.88
C GLU A 534 -0.80 28.88 19.93
N VAL A 535 -1.60 28.81 18.86
CA VAL A 535 -1.47 27.78 17.80
C VAL A 535 -0.67 28.37 16.66
N GLU A 536 0.47 27.73 16.33
CA GLU A 536 1.29 28.04 15.18
C GLU A 536 1.11 26.95 14.13
N TYR A 537 1.01 27.34 12.86
CA TYR A 537 0.93 26.45 11.72
C TYR A 537 2.25 26.44 10.96
N GLU A 538 2.97 25.32 11.04
CA GLU A 538 4.13 25.07 10.17
C GLU A 538 3.67 24.43 8.88
N MET A 539 3.85 25.12 7.76
CA MET A 539 3.49 24.63 6.44
C MET A 539 4.67 23.90 5.81
N PHE A 540 4.44 22.69 5.29
CA PHE A 540 5.41 21.99 4.49
C PHE A 540 5.45 22.54 3.06
N GLU A 541 6.54 22.28 2.33
CA GLU A 541 6.64 22.68 0.93
C GLU A 541 5.57 21.96 0.11
N PRO A 542 4.72 22.69 -0.63
CA PRO A 542 3.67 22.08 -1.45
C PRO A 542 4.24 21.19 -2.55
N SER A 543 3.53 20.10 -2.82
CA SER A 543 3.88 19.13 -3.86
C SER A 543 2.93 19.24 -5.04
N GLU A 544 3.47 19.01 -6.24
CA GLU A 544 2.71 18.81 -7.47
C GLU A 544 2.41 17.33 -7.64
N ALA A 545 1.14 16.98 -7.83
CA ALA A 545 0.69 15.64 -8.15
C ALA A 545 0.61 15.46 -9.68
N LEU A 546 1.23 14.41 -10.20
CA LEU A 546 1.22 14.08 -11.62
C LEU A 546 0.31 12.89 -11.87
N ALA A 547 -0.72 13.09 -12.67
CA ALA A 547 -1.56 12.01 -13.20
C ALA A 547 -1.06 11.58 -14.58
N SER A 548 -1.08 10.28 -14.86
CA SER A 548 -0.85 9.75 -16.22
C SER A 548 -2.09 9.87 -17.10
N GLY A 549 -3.28 9.99 -16.51
CA GLY A 549 -4.57 10.14 -17.14
C GLY A 549 -5.24 11.49 -16.90
N GLU A 550 -6.51 11.59 -17.28
CA GLU A 550 -7.33 12.81 -17.08
C GLU A 550 -7.69 13.03 -15.59
N ILE A 551 -7.66 11.99 -14.76
CA ILE A 551 -7.92 12.01 -13.31
C ILE A 551 -6.88 11.14 -12.61
N LEU A 552 -6.35 11.62 -11.47
CA LEU A 552 -5.44 10.87 -10.63
C LEU A 552 -6.17 9.66 -10.02
N SER A 553 -5.78 8.46 -10.44
CA SER A 553 -6.37 7.20 -9.97
C SER A 553 -5.97 6.85 -8.54
N LEU A 554 -6.70 5.92 -7.90
CA LEU A 554 -6.32 5.35 -6.60
C LEU A 554 -4.92 4.73 -6.65
N GLN A 555 -4.61 4.03 -7.74
CA GLN A 555 -3.32 3.38 -7.94
C GLN A 555 -2.20 4.41 -8.02
N GLU A 556 -2.37 5.48 -8.78
CA GLU A 556 -1.38 6.56 -8.88
C GLU A 556 -1.17 7.32 -7.56
N LYS A 557 -2.17 7.38 -6.70
CA LYS A 557 -2.06 8.04 -5.38
C LYS A 557 -1.24 7.24 -4.38
N PHE A 558 -1.34 5.91 -4.40
CA PHE A 558 -0.83 5.07 -3.30
C PHE A 558 0.17 4.00 -3.71
N LEU A 559 0.31 3.67 -5.01
CA LEU A 559 1.25 2.67 -5.47
C LEU A 559 2.57 3.33 -5.89
N ALA A 560 3.66 2.91 -5.24
CA ALA A 560 4.99 3.40 -5.53
C ALA A 560 5.38 3.13 -7.00
N GLY A 561 5.67 4.20 -7.73
CA GLY A 561 6.14 4.15 -9.13
C GLY A 561 5.04 4.38 -10.18
N GLU A 562 3.76 4.46 -9.82
CA GLU A 562 2.68 4.76 -10.77
C GLU A 562 2.25 6.25 -10.74
N GLY A 563 2.28 6.90 -9.56
CA GLY A 563 2.11 8.34 -9.43
C GLY A 563 3.41 9.03 -9.01
N GLN A 564 3.62 10.24 -9.45
CA GLN A 564 4.76 11.04 -9.03
C GLN A 564 4.27 12.28 -8.31
N ASN A 565 4.78 12.47 -7.09
CA ASN A 565 4.68 13.73 -6.38
C ASN A 565 6.03 14.44 -6.45
N ILE A 566 6.04 15.67 -6.94
CA ILE A 566 7.26 16.46 -7.05
C ILE A 566 7.22 17.57 -6.01
N THR A 567 8.18 17.56 -5.10
CA THR A 567 8.34 18.56 -4.04
C THR A 567 9.72 19.22 -4.16
N PRO A 568 9.80 20.53 -4.19
CA PRO A 568 8.70 21.50 -4.33
C PRO A 568 8.02 21.42 -5.71
N ALA A 569 6.77 21.86 -5.79
CA ALA A 569 6.01 21.91 -7.04
C ALA A 569 6.69 22.81 -8.09
N ARG A 570 6.58 22.45 -9.38
CA ARG A 570 7.29 23.13 -10.48
C ARG A 570 6.49 24.30 -11.04
N TYR A 571 6.27 25.35 -10.26
CA TYR A 571 5.40 26.47 -10.61
C TYR A 571 5.84 27.23 -11.87
N SER A 572 7.13 27.44 -12.08
CA SER A 572 7.69 28.10 -13.26
C SER A 572 9.18 27.79 -13.44
N LYS A 573 9.67 27.88 -14.68
CA LYS A 573 11.10 27.84 -14.99
C LYS A 573 11.79 29.20 -14.75
N ASN A 574 11.02 30.28 -14.64
CA ASN A 574 11.52 31.63 -14.32
C ASN A 574 11.57 31.78 -12.78
N PRO A 575 12.75 32.05 -12.17
CA PRO A 575 12.91 32.14 -10.73
C PRO A 575 12.00 33.18 -10.04
N ASN A 576 11.82 34.35 -10.67
CA ASN A 576 10.97 35.41 -10.09
C ASN A 576 9.49 35.04 -10.13
N GLU A 577 9.03 34.47 -11.24
CA GLU A 577 7.65 33.97 -11.37
C GLU A 577 7.41 32.77 -10.43
N TYR A 578 8.41 31.89 -10.30
CA TYR A 578 8.36 30.76 -9.35
C TYR A 578 8.12 31.24 -7.91
N SER A 579 8.94 32.18 -7.44
CA SER A 579 8.83 32.70 -6.06
C SER A 579 7.48 33.37 -5.83
N TYR A 580 7.01 34.17 -6.79
CA TYR A 580 5.70 34.81 -6.69
C TYR A 580 4.55 33.80 -6.60
N ILE A 581 4.51 32.76 -7.47
CA ILE A 581 3.46 31.74 -7.45
C ILE A 581 3.54 30.91 -6.16
N ALA A 582 4.76 30.52 -5.76
CA ALA A 582 4.97 29.76 -4.53
C ALA A 582 4.42 30.51 -3.30
N GLU A 583 4.66 31.81 -3.19
CA GLU A 583 4.10 32.64 -2.12
C GLU A 583 2.57 32.72 -2.18
N GLN A 584 1.99 32.89 -3.37
CA GLN A 584 0.52 32.91 -3.52
C GLN A 584 -0.11 31.57 -3.13
N VAL A 585 0.48 30.44 -3.51
CA VAL A 585 0.02 29.11 -3.11
C VAL A 585 0.10 28.94 -1.61
N LYS A 586 1.24 29.28 -0.99
CA LYS A 586 1.43 29.21 0.46
C LYS A 586 0.42 30.08 1.21
N HIS A 587 0.24 31.31 0.77
CA HIS A 587 -0.75 32.21 1.37
C HIS A 587 -2.19 31.68 1.26
N THR A 588 -2.56 31.12 0.10
CA THR A 588 -3.89 30.53 -0.10
C THR A 588 -4.13 29.33 0.81
N LEU A 589 -3.11 28.48 0.97
CA LEU A 589 -3.19 27.31 1.85
C LEU A 589 -3.23 27.69 3.34
N GLN A 590 -2.59 28.80 3.73
CA GLN A 590 -2.59 29.28 5.12
C GLN A 590 -3.86 30.03 5.51
N LYS A 591 -4.56 30.64 4.55
CA LYS A 591 -5.83 31.34 4.76
C LYS A 591 -6.96 30.40 5.16
#